data_bb2913126c60af29804e3e90cefe7307
#
_entry.id   bb2913126c60af29804e3e90cefe7307
#
_cell.length_a   1.000
_cell.length_b   1.000
_cell.length_c   1.000
_cell.angle_alpha   90.00
_cell.angle_beta   90.00
_cell.angle_gamma   90.00
#
_symmetry.space_group_name_H-M   'P 1'
#
loop_
_entity.id
_entity.type
_entity.pdbx_description
1 polymer ?
#
loop_
_entity_poly.entity_id
_entity_poly.type
_entity_poly.pdbx_seq_one_letter_code
_entity_poly.pdbx_strand_id
1 'polypeptide(L)'
;MHISSMTIDNYRTFRHVVFQFDRQVNYMVGDNNIGKSNFLCLLKWISHGYGFREGDFLDADHPIEIRLTLAEAAGGESAELYLVQAVQEVVPRLFDQASGRQLPLEYLRCLFYIDFALCEMPRRMMAHVSMGELLSLLQRYFTESPAVISEVETMFAEKGIGISLPKEHPSQAALSLLETLFGERGDGSSYQRTACLMARTALVLLLQMMKKKASRAISFEHMVTTDAKGRRFLSLLVSVDEPELHLHPYLQRAMLSFCHMILSNEEPFFLKLVQTLLGVDGLSGQLFVVTHSTDALVNDYRQIIRLYWDEKKLVQAACGASFHFDREIEKHLIMHFPEVKEALYARAAILVEGETEYGSFAGFARTLGIHFDHYGICLINARGESSISKIASLIRRFHVPVVSLYDRDVMGEHKKSAGVFYTDYICYEMDVVKACLSRNGRRLLDAVIADIAEGGNLVSSALVKKAGAKLAIPKGYYPPRKLSNINPRDEKALEFYYFAWLYGNKGVIIGRSLADHLGKDFIPSAFVRVIKAAVEVSER
;
A
#
# COMPACT_ATOMS: atom_id res chain seq x y z
N MET A 1 2.42 -25.21 1.10
CA MET A 1 3.70 -24.48 1.22
C MET A 1 3.54 -23.03 0.80
N HIS A 2 4.34 -22.12 1.36
CA HIS A 2 4.43 -20.72 0.94
C HIS A 2 5.88 -20.25 1.08
N ILE A 3 6.27 -19.23 0.33
CA ILE A 3 7.59 -18.62 0.44
C ILE A 3 7.58 -17.68 1.64
N SER A 4 8.40 -17.93 2.66
CA SER A 4 8.52 -17.06 3.84
C SER A 4 9.62 -16.03 3.70
N SER A 5 10.73 -16.39 3.03
CA SER A 5 11.82 -15.45 2.73
C SER A 5 12.54 -15.82 1.43
N MET A 6 13.20 -14.83 0.83
CA MET A 6 14.04 -15.01 -0.34
C MET A 6 15.19 -14.02 -0.33
N THR A 7 16.41 -14.50 -0.57
CA THR A 7 17.55 -13.64 -0.86
C THR A 7 17.93 -13.82 -2.31
N ILE A 8 18.09 -12.71 -3.03
CA ILE A 8 18.38 -12.70 -4.46
C ILE A 8 19.69 -11.96 -4.68
N ASP A 9 20.63 -12.59 -5.35
CA ASP A 9 21.88 -11.96 -5.72
C ASP A 9 22.15 -12.11 -7.22
N ASN A 10 22.68 -11.03 -7.81
CA ASN A 10 23.09 -10.93 -9.20
C ASN A 10 22.00 -11.18 -10.27
N TYR A 11 20.72 -10.95 -9.91
CA TYR A 11 19.61 -11.08 -10.87
C TYR A 11 19.08 -9.72 -11.31
N ARG A 12 19.28 -9.34 -12.57
CA ARG A 12 18.83 -8.07 -13.18
C ARG A 12 19.21 -6.86 -12.32
N THR A 13 18.24 -6.26 -11.61
CA THR A 13 18.45 -5.09 -10.74
C THR A 13 18.80 -5.48 -9.30
N PHE A 14 18.73 -6.76 -8.96
CA PHE A 14 18.90 -7.22 -7.57
C PHE A 14 20.35 -7.67 -7.31
N ARG A 15 20.99 -6.99 -6.36
CA ARG A 15 22.30 -7.36 -5.81
C ARG A 15 22.16 -7.52 -4.31
N HIS A 16 22.18 -8.76 -3.84
CA HIS A 16 22.07 -9.14 -2.43
C HIS A 16 20.83 -8.54 -1.73
N VAL A 17 19.65 -8.70 -2.32
CA VAL A 17 18.38 -8.19 -1.78
C VAL A 17 17.69 -9.28 -0.97
N VAL A 18 17.26 -8.94 0.25
CA VAL A 18 16.57 -9.86 1.16
C VAL A 18 15.08 -9.50 1.23
N PHE A 19 14.23 -10.45 0.93
CA PHE A 19 12.78 -10.35 1.05
C PHE A 19 12.28 -11.20 2.21
N GLN A 20 11.32 -10.66 2.97
CA GLN A 20 10.50 -11.40 3.92
C GLN A 20 9.03 -11.19 3.57
N PHE A 21 8.28 -12.29 3.49
CA PHE A 21 6.94 -12.27 2.95
C PHE A 21 5.89 -12.53 4.02
N ASP A 22 4.75 -11.83 3.88
CA ASP A 22 3.52 -12.24 4.53
C ASP A 22 3.05 -13.58 3.95
N ARG A 23 2.42 -14.37 4.80
CA ARG A 23 1.98 -15.72 4.44
C ARG A 23 0.94 -15.74 3.32
N GLN A 24 0.11 -14.71 3.20
CA GLN A 24 -1.04 -14.71 2.31
C GLN A 24 -0.95 -13.67 1.19
N VAL A 25 -0.65 -12.40 1.52
CA VAL A 25 -0.68 -11.31 0.55
C VAL A 25 0.56 -10.43 0.67
N ASN A 26 1.18 -10.12 -0.47
CA ASN A 26 2.37 -9.29 -0.53
C ASN A 26 2.18 -8.20 -1.59
N TYR A 27 2.07 -6.95 -1.15
CA TYR A 27 1.98 -5.78 -2.02
C TYR A 27 3.36 -5.19 -2.24
N MET A 28 3.83 -5.21 -3.47
CA MET A 28 5.13 -4.67 -3.83
C MET A 28 4.98 -3.26 -4.39
N VAL A 29 5.58 -2.29 -3.72
CA VAL A 29 5.54 -0.86 -4.04
C VAL A 29 6.96 -0.30 -4.23
N GLY A 30 7.08 0.87 -4.82
CA GLY A 30 8.35 1.54 -5.07
C GLY A 30 8.35 2.27 -6.40
N ASP A 31 9.45 2.94 -6.71
CA ASP A 31 9.62 3.74 -7.92
C ASP A 31 9.43 2.92 -9.22
N ASN A 32 9.18 3.62 -10.33
CA ASN A 32 9.16 3.00 -11.64
C ASN A 32 10.54 2.42 -11.98
N ASN A 33 10.56 1.28 -12.67
CA ASN A 33 11.77 0.59 -13.11
C ASN A 33 12.71 0.10 -12.01
N ILE A 34 12.30 0.13 -10.72
CA ILE A 34 13.13 -0.35 -9.61
C ILE A 34 13.29 -1.88 -9.58
N GLY A 35 12.46 -2.62 -10.33
CA GLY A 35 12.57 -4.08 -10.41
C GLY A 35 11.35 -4.85 -9.90
N LYS A 36 10.21 -4.22 -9.62
CA LYS A 36 8.99 -4.89 -9.14
C LYS A 36 8.56 -6.03 -10.07
N SER A 37 8.40 -5.77 -11.35
CA SER A 37 8.05 -6.80 -12.34
C SER A 37 9.18 -7.81 -12.59
N ASN A 38 10.46 -7.43 -12.35
CA ASN A 38 11.58 -8.37 -12.35
C ASN A 38 11.41 -9.46 -11.27
N PHE A 39 10.90 -9.09 -10.10
CA PHE A 39 10.60 -10.04 -9.04
C PHE A 39 9.50 -11.04 -9.46
N LEU A 40 8.42 -10.57 -10.08
CA LEU A 40 7.37 -11.46 -10.58
C LEU A 40 7.89 -12.39 -11.68
N CYS A 41 8.74 -11.88 -12.59
CA CYS A 41 9.44 -12.71 -13.57
C CYS A 41 10.27 -13.78 -12.89
N LEU A 42 11.02 -13.45 -11.85
CA LEU A 42 11.82 -14.40 -11.09
C LEU A 42 10.98 -15.51 -10.48
N LEU A 43 9.86 -15.19 -9.82
CA LEU A 43 8.93 -16.19 -9.27
C LEU A 43 8.43 -17.14 -10.35
N LYS A 44 8.11 -16.62 -11.53
CA LYS A 44 7.69 -17.42 -12.69
C LYS A 44 8.80 -18.36 -13.16
N TRP A 45 10.03 -17.89 -13.29
CA TRP A 45 11.17 -18.68 -13.73
C TRP A 45 11.50 -19.81 -12.74
N ILE A 46 11.58 -19.48 -11.44
CA ILE A 46 11.85 -20.45 -10.37
C ILE A 46 10.79 -21.57 -10.37
N SER A 47 9.51 -21.19 -10.37
CA SER A 47 8.41 -22.17 -10.30
C SER A 47 8.31 -23.09 -11.53
N HIS A 48 8.86 -22.68 -12.66
CA HIS A 48 8.92 -23.51 -13.88
C HIS A 48 10.23 -24.30 -14.00
N GLY A 49 11.24 -23.98 -13.22
CA GLY A 49 12.58 -24.58 -13.32
C GLY A 49 13.31 -24.20 -14.60
N TYR A 50 13.07 -22.98 -15.12
CA TYR A 50 13.78 -22.49 -16.31
C TYR A 50 15.16 -21.95 -15.93
N GLY A 51 16.11 -22.04 -16.88
CA GLY A 51 17.40 -21.39 -16.75
C GLY A 51 17.33 -19.89 -17.00
N PHE A 52 18.23 -19.14 -16.39
CA PHE A 52 18.42 -17.71 -16.61
C PHE A 52 19.22 -17.48 -17.89
N ARG A 53 18.92 -16.40 -18.61
CA ARG A 53 19.61 -15.99 -19.83
C ARG A 53 20.71 -14.99 -19.47
N GLU A 54 21.66 -14.76 -20.37
CA GLU A 54 22.75 -13.80 -20.20
C GLU A 54 22.27 -12.42 -19.75
N GLY A 55 21.18 -11.88 -20.33
CA GLY A 55 20.58 -10.60 -19.94
C GLY A 55 19.89 -10.58 -18.57
N ASP A 56 19.78 -11.71 -17.88
CA ASP A 56 19.25 -11.78 -16.52
C ASP A 56 20.37 -11.60 -15.45
N PHE A 57 21.66 -11.71 -15.84
CA PHE A 57 22.78 -11.49 -14.95
C PHE A 57 23.10 -10.00 -14.85
N LEU A 58 23.17 -9.47 -13.63
CA LEU A 58 23.60 -8.09 -13.38
C LEU A 58 25.12 -7.94 -13.69
N ASP A 59 25.88 -8.96 -13.35
CA ASP A 59 27.31 -9.09 -13.59
C ASP A 59 27.58 -10.51 -14.12
N ALA A 60 28.12 -10.60 -15.34
CA ALA A 60 28.37 -11.88 -16.02
C ALA A 60 29.49 -12.72 -15.39
N ASP A 61 30.37 -12.08 -14.60
CA ASP A 61 31.48 -12.76 -13.92
C ASP A 61 31.04 -13.46 -12.61
N HIS A 62 29.81 -13.20 -12.18
CA HIS A 62 29.27 -13.77 -10.95
C HIS A 62 28.01 -14.61 -11.25
N PRO A 63 27.76 -15.71 -10.50
CA PRO A 63 26.54 -16.49 -10.66
C PRO A 63 25.32 -15.73 -10.14
N ILE A 64 24.14 -16.07 -10.68
CA ILE A 64 22.88 -15.74 -10.01
C ILE A 64 22.72 -16.70 -8.84
N GLU A 65 22.52 -16.17 -7.64
CA GLU A 65 22.28 -16.94 -6.42
C GLU A 65 20.94 -16.57 -5.80
N ILE A 66 20.13 -17.59 -5.49
CA ILE A 66 18.83 -17.39 -4.85
C ILE A 66 18.73 -18.37 -3.69
N ARG A 67 18.53 -17.83 -2.49
CA ARG A 67 18.17 -18.60 -1.31
C ARG A 67 16.72 -18.38 -1.00
N LEU A 68 15.95 -19.44 -0.85
CA LEU A 68 14.53 -19.30 -0.56
C LEU A 68 14.13 -20.27 0.56
N THR A 69 13.33 -19.80 1.49
CA THR A 69 12.76 -20.60 2.57
C THR A 69 11.29 -20.86 2.26
N LEU A 70 10.96 -22.15 2.13
CA LEU A 70 9.58 -22.62 2.00
C LEU A 70 9.07 -23.08 3.35
N ALA A 71 7.97 -22.51 3.82
CA ALA A 71 7.32 -22.90 5.06
C ALA A 71 6.00 -23.63 4.79
N GLU A 72 5.67 -24.63 5.61
CA GLU A 72 4.38 -25.30 5.54
C GLU A 72 3.26 -24.51 6.22
N ALA A 73 2.04 -24.69 5.72
CA ALA A 73 0.87 -23.97 6.22
C ALA A 73 0.49 -24.32 7.68
N ALA A 74 0.89 -25.48 8.16
CA ALA A 74 0.47 -26.04 9.45
C ALA A 74 1.59 -26.11 10.52
N GLY A 75 2.70 -25.37 10.32
CA GLY A 75 3.82 -25.38 11.28
C GLY A 75 4.73 -26.63 11.16
N GLY A 76 4.73 -27.24 9.99
CA GLY A 76 5.68 -28.28 9.60
C GLY A 76 7.11 -27.76 9.39
N GLU A 77 8.02 -28.64 9.00
CA GLU A 77 9.40 -28.29 8.73
C GLU A 77 9.52 -27.28 7.58
N SER A 78 10.39 -26.28 7.73
CA SER A 78 10.75 -25.37 6.65
C SER A 78 11.85 -25.97 5.80
N ALA A 79 11.73 -25.87 4.48
CA ALA A 79 12.79 -26.24 3.55
C ALA A 79 13.59 -25.00 3.15
N GLU A 80 14.89 -25.03 3.38
CA GLU A 80 15.82 -23.98 2.94
C GLU A 80 16.51 -24.43 1.66
N LEU A 81 16.27 -23.71 0.57
CA LEU A 81 16.74 -24.05 -0.77
C LEU A 81 17.75 -23.02 -1.27
N TYR A 82 18.76 -23.51 -1.94
CA TYR A 82 19.78 -22.71 -2.62
C TYR A 82 19.82 -23.03 -4.11
N LEU A 83 19.52 -22.04 -4.92
CA LEU A 83 19.55 -22.11 -6.38
C LEU A 83 20.72 -21.27 -6.88
N VAL A 84 21.53 -21.84 -7.78
CA VAL A 84 22.68 -21.14 -8.36
C VAL A 84 22.81 -21.47 -9.84
N GLN A 85 23.14 -20.44 -10.65
CA GLN A 85 23.45 -20.62 -12.07
C GLN A 85 24.57 -19.66 -12.46
N ALA A 86 25.65 -20.20 -13.07
CA ALA A 86 26.66 -19.40 -13.74
C ALA A 86 26.22 -19.05 -15.16
N VAL A 87 26.76 -18.00 -15.77
CA VAL A 87 26.36 -17.52 -17.11
C VAL A 87 26.56 -18.58 -18.19
N GLN A 88 27.55 -19.48 -18.03
CA GLN A 88 27.84 -20.56 -18.97
C GLN A 88 26.91 -21.77 -18.80
N GLU A 89 26.12 -21.83 -17.72
CA GLU A 89 25.20 -22.93 -17.45
C GLU A 89 23.85 -22.66 -18.11
N VAL A 90 23.24 -23.69 -18.69
CA VAL A 90 21.92 -23.58 -19.37
C VAL A 90 20.79 -23.64 -18.36
N VAL A 91 20.96 -24.35 -17.25
CA VAL A 91 19.96 -24.53 -16.20
C VAL A 91 20.59 -24.34 -14.82
N PRO A 92 19.85 -23.81 -13.85
CA PRO A 92 20.36 -23.66 -12.49
C PRO A 92 20.52 -25.01 -11.79
N ARG A 93 21.38 -25.05 -10.78
CA ARG A 93 21.51 -26.15 -9.83
C ARG A 93 20.77 -25.78 -8.54
N LEU A 94 20.02 -26.74 -8.02
CA LEU A 94 19.26 -26.60 -6.78
C LEU A 94 19.86 -27.47 -5.68
N PHE A 95 19.99 -26.93 -4.49
CA PHE A 95 20.51 -27.62 -3.32
C PHE A 95 19.56 -27.43 -2.11
N ASP A 96 19.45 -28.45 -1.30
CA ASP A 96 18.98 -28.32 0.07
C ASP A 96 20.09 -27.68 0.89
N GLN A 97 19.83 -26.53 1.51
CA GLN A 97 20.86 -25.74 2.19
C GLN A 97 21.31 -26.41 3.49
N ALA A 98 20.42 -27.13 4.18
CA ALA A 98 20.74 -27.79 5.44
C ALA A 98 21.63 -29.01 5.26
N SER A 99 21.36 -29.84 4.25
CA SER A 99 22.12 -31.06 3.98
C SER A 99 23.23 -30.90 2.94
N GLY A 100 23.24 -29.80 2.18
CA GLY A 100 24.12 -29.61 1.03
C GLY A 100 23.83 -30.56 -0.16
N ARG A 101 22.77 -31.34 -0.10
CA ARG A 101 22.41 -32.30 -1.15
C ARG A 101 21.83 -31.58 -2.36
N GLN A 102 22.28 -31.93 -3.54
CA GLN A 102 21.66 -31.46 -4.79
C GLN A 102 20.28 -32.09 -4.97
N LEU A 103 19.30 -31.23 -5.26
CA LEU A 103 17.91 -31.60 -5.53
C LEU A 103 17.61 -31.46 -7.03
N PRO A 104 16.66 -32.25 -7.57
CA PRO A 104 16.17 -32.01 -8.91
C PRO A 104 15.39 -30.69 -8.98
N LEU A 105 15.49 -29.95 -10.10
CA LEU A 105 14.75 -28.68 -10.29
C LEU A 105 13.24 -28.87 -10.22
N GLU A 106 12.77 -30.07 -10.48
CA GLU A 106 11.39 -30.47 -10.31
C GLU A 106 10.84 -30.22 -8.90
N TYR A 107 11.71 -30.21 -7.90
CA TYR A 107 11.32 -29.89 -6.52
C TYR A 107 10.67 -28.49 -6.42
N LEU A 108 11.13 -27.51 -7.20
CA LEU A 108 10.55 -26.17 -7.23
C LEU A 108 9.13 -26.12 -7.83
N ARG A 109 8.70 -27.18 -8.49
CA ARG A 109 7.35 -27.30 -9.04
C ARG A 109 6.29 -27.59 -7.97
N CYS A 110 6.71 -27.76 -6.69
CA CYS A 110 5.79 -27.71 -5.56
C CYS A 110 5.12 -26.32 -5.43
N LEU A 111 5.68 -25.28 -6.06
CA LEU A 111 5.12 -23.96 -6.17
C LEU A 111 4.35 -23.82 -7.50
N PHE A 112 3.02 -23.86 -7.42
CA PHE A 112 2.17 -23.74 -8.60
C PHE A 112 1.90 -22.26 -8.90
N TYR A 113 2.66 -21.70 -9.85
CA TYR A 113 2.60 -20.28 -10.16
C TYR A 113 1.58 -19.96 -11.25
N ILE A 114 0.74 -18.93 -11.02
CA ILE A 114 -0.18 -18.34 -12.00
C ILE A 114 0.06 -16.83 -12.07
N ASP A 115 0.36 -16.36 -13.27
CA ASP A 115 0.34 -14.96 -13.64
C ASP A 115 -1.09 -14.59 -14.03
N PHE A 116 -1.72 -13.73 -13.26
CA PHE A 116 -3.14 -13.50 -13.36
C PHE A 116 -3.47 -12.02 -13.62
N ALA A 117 -4.08 -11.74 -14.77
CA ALA A 117 -4.54 -10.39 -15.11
C ALA A 117 -5.94 -10.16 -14.54
N LEU A 118 -6.06 -9.20 -13.61
CA LEU A 118 -7.34 -8.69 -13.13
C LEU A 118 -7.82 -7.59 -14.08
N CYS A 119 -8.98 -7.77 -14.69
CA CYS A 119 -9.59 -6.74 -15.54
C CYS A 119 -11.12 -6.86 -15.59
N GLU A 120 -11.78 -5.73 -15.78
CA GLU A 120 -13.23 -5.66 -15.90
C GLU A 120 -13.73 -6.21 -17.24
N MET A 121 -12.94 -6.07 -18.30
CA MET A 121 -13.33 -6.45 -19.66
C MET A 121 -13.18 -7.96 -19.89
N PRO A 122 -14.27 -8.68 -20.23
CA PRO A 122 -14.23 -10.13 -20.47
C PRO A 122 -13.18 -10.55 -21.50
N ARG A 123 -13.00 -9.79 -22.58
CA ARG A 123 -12.01 -10.11 -23.64
C ARG A 123 -10.57 -10.13 -23.14
N ARG A 124 -10.19 -9.22 -22.23
CA ARG A 124 -8.83 -9.20 -21.65
C ARG A 124 -8.65 -10.31 -20.62
N MET A 125 -9.66 -10.56 -19.79
CA MET A 125 -9.68 -11.68 -18.86
C MET A 125 -9.54 -13.02 -19.60
N MET A 126 -10.12 -13.12 -20.79
CA MET A 126 -10.14 -14.31 -21.66
C MET A 126 -8.90 -14.44 -22.58
N ALA A 127 -7.88 -13.62 -22.41
CA ALA A 127 -6.71 -13.63 -23.33
C ALA A 127 -6.05 -15.01 -23.46
N HIS A 128 -6.12 -15.86 -22.43
CA HIS A 128 -5.51 -17.21 -22.40
C HIS A 128 -6.54 -18.34 -22.21
N VAL A 129 -7.83 -18.04 -22.33
CA VAL A 129 -8.95 -18.95 -22.03
C VAL A 129 -10.07 -18.73 -23.03
N SER A 130 -10.61 -19.78 -23.64
CA SER A 130 -11.73 -19.68 -24.55
C SER A 130 -13.07 -19.97 -23.85
N MET A 131 -14.18 -19.42 -24.39
CA MET A 131 -15.54 -19.74 -23.90
C MET A 131 -15.85 -21.23 -24.02
N GLY A 132 -15.36 -21.91 -25.06
CA GLY A 132 -15.53 -23.35 -25.23
C GLY A 132 -14.85 -24.16 -24.13
N GLU A 133 -13.69 -23.73 -23.67
CA GLU A 133 -12.98 -24.37 -22.55
C GLU A 133 -13.71 -24.14 -21.22
N LEU A 134 -14.24 -22.94 -20.96
CA LEU A 134 -15.06 -22.67 -19.78
C LEU A 134 -16.36 -23.49 -19.82
N LEU A 135 -17.01 -23.60 -20.98
CA LEU A 135 -18.18 -24.43 -21.15
C LEU A 135 -17.90 -25.89 -20.82
N SER A 136 -16.82 -26.46 -21.38
CA SER A 136 -16.39 -27.84 -21.13
C SER A 136 -16.07 -28.07 -19.64
N LEU A 137 -15.47 -27.11 -18.98
CA LEU A 137 -15.18 -27.17 -17.54
C LEU A 137 -16.46 -27.23 -16.70
N LEU A 138 -17.41 -26.34 -16.98
CA LEU A 138 -18.68 -26.29 -16.25
C LEU A 138 -19.57 -27.51 -16.55
N GLN A 139 -19.61 -27.97 -17.79
CA GLN A 139 -20.32 -29.20 -18.17
C GLN A 139 -19.78 -30.40 -17.38
N ARG A 140 -18.47 -30.55 -17.31
CA ARG A 140 -17.83 -31.58 -16.49
C ARG A 140 -18.22 -31.45 -15.02
N TYR A 141 -18.14 -30.25 -14.45
CA TYR A 141 -18.48 -29.98 -13.06
C TYR A 141 -19.93 -30.35 -12.72
N PHE A 142 -20.89 -29.91 -13.55
CA PHE A 142 -22.30 -30.21 -13.35
C PHE A 142 -22.64 -31.68 -13.61
N THR A 143 -21.87 -32.37 -14.45
CA THR A 143 -22.02 -33.81 -14.69
C THR A 143 -21.51 -34.64 -13.52
N GLU A 144 -20.33 -34.25 -12.98
CA GLU A 144 -19.73 -34.95 -11.82
C GLU A 144 -20.50 -34.66 -10.52
N SER A 145 -21.22 -33.53 -10.42
CA SER A 145 -21.93 -33.11 -9.23
C SER A 145 -23.26 -32.41 -9.56
N PRO A 146 -24.30 -33.14 -10.00
CA PRO A 146 -25.59 -32.52 -10.44
C PRO A 146 -26.31 -31.70 -9.35
N ALA A 147 -26.17 -32.09 -8.06
CA ALA A 147 -26.77 -31.37 -6.94
C ALA A 147 -26.26 -29.92 -6.83
N VAL A 148 -25.05 -29.65 -7.29
CA VAL A 148 -24.45 -28.33 -7.27
C VAL A 148 -25.20 -27.32 -8.13
N ILE A 149 -25.92 -27.74 -9.15
CA ILE A 149 -26.70 -26.82 -10.02
C ILE A 149 -27.68 -26.00 -9.16
N SER A 150 -28.41 -26.65 -8.24
CA SER A 150 -29.31 -25.94 -7.31
C SER A 150 -28.58 -25.04 -6.31
N GLU A 151 -27.42 -25.45 -5.87
CA GLU A 151 -26.61 -24.63 -4.94
C GLU A 151 -26.07 -23.38 -5.65
N VAL A 152 -25.63 -23.51 -6.91
CA VAL A 152 -25.19 -22.37 -7.73
C VAL A 152 -26.32 -21.39 -7.97
N GLU A 153 -27.53 -21.87 -8.30
CA GLU A 153 -28.74 -21.01 -8.42
C GLU A 153 -28.97 -20.21 -7.13
N THR A 154 -29.00 -20.90 -5.99
CA THR A 154 -29.26 -20.26 -4.68
C THR A 154 -28.20 -19.21 -4.37
N MET A 155 -26.93 -19.54 -4.55
CA MET A 155 -25.81 -18.63 -4.28
C MET A 155 -25.84 -17.37 -5.16
N PHE A 156 -26.21 -17.49 -6.44
CA PHE A 156 -26.36 -16.33 -7.32
C PHE A 156 -27.60 -15.51 -6.99
N ALA A 157 -28.69 -16.18 -6.57
CA ALA A 157 -29.91 -15.50 -6.11
C ALA A 157 -29.66 -14.66 -4.85
N GLU A 158 -28.86 -15.15 -3.89
CA GLU A 158 -28.44 -14.41 -2.71
C GLU A 158 -27.61 -13.15 -3.07
N LYS A 159 -26.89 -13.21 -4.18
CA LYS A 159 -26.15 -12.06 -4.74
C LYS A 159 -27.02 -11.16 -5.63
N GLY A 160 -28.34 -11.38 -5.66
CA GLY A 160 -29.31 -10.64 -6.46
C GLY A 160 -29.25 -10.92 -7.97
N ILE A 161 -28.56 -12.00 -8.37
CA ILE A 161 -28.46 -12.42 -9.77
C ILE A 161 -29.50 -13.52 -10.00
N GLY A 162 -30.63 -13.15 -10.63
CA GLY A 162 -31.65 -14.12 -11.03
C GLY A 162 -31.10 -14.99 -12.15
N ILE A 163 -30.87 -16.27 -11.85
CA ILE A 163 -30.48 -17.28 -12.83
C ILE A 163 -31.39 -18.50 -12.63
N SER A 164 -31.79 -19.13 -13.74
CA SER A 164 -32.49 -20.41 -13.72
C SER A 164 -31.68 -21.41 -14.53
N LEU A 165 -31.25 -22.49 -13.87
CA LEU A 165 -30.40 -23.51 -14.47
C LEU A 165 -31.17 -24.81 -14.64
N PRO A 166 -31.22 -25.39 -15.87
CA PRO A 166 -31.89 -26.67 -16.12
C PRO A 166 -31.20 -27.83 -15.37
N LYS A 167 -31.85 -28.32 -14.30
CA LYS A 167 -31.23 -29.30 -13.38
C LYS A 167 -31.02 -30.68 -14.03
N GLU A 168 -31.85 -31.05 -14.97
CA GLU A 168 -31.78 -32.35 -15.67
C GLU A 168 -30.78 -32.34 -16.86
N HIS A 169 -30.30 -31.16 -17.25
CA HIS A 169 -29.43 -30.98 -18.42
C HIS A 169 -28.16 -30.21 -18.09
N PRO A 170 -27.11 -30.89 -17.58
CA PRO A 170 -25.83 -30.24 -17.15
C PRO A 170 -25.21 -29.34 -18.21
N SER A 171 -25.29 -29.77 -19.50
CA SER A 171 -24.73 -28.95 -20.60
C SER A 171 -25.50 -27.66 -20.84
N GLN A 172 -26.82 -27.67 -20.71
CA GLN A 172 -27.64 -26.46 -20.83
C GLN A 172 -27.47 -25.55 -19.60
N ALA A 173 -27.38 -26.13 -18.41
CA ALA A 173 -27.10 -25.39 -17.17
C ALA A 173 -25.76 -24.65 -17.27
N ALA A 174 -24.71 -25.31 -17.78
CA ALA A 174 -23.41 -24.70 -17.99
C ALA A 174 -23.47 -23.53 -18.99
N LEU A 175 -24.19 -23.71 -20.11
CA LEU A 175 -24.36 -22.65 -21.11
C LEU A 175 -25.12 -21.45 -20.53
N SER A 176 -26.26 -21.69 -19.87
CA SER A 176 -27.06 -20.64 -19.24
C SER A 176 -26.29 -19.86 -18.16
N LEU A 177 -25.44 -20.54 -17.39
CA LEU A 177 -24.56 -19.89 -16.43
C LEU A 177 -23.55 -18.97 -17.13
N LEU A 178 -22.88 -19.45 -18.19
CA LEU A 178 -21.92 -18.64 -18.94
C LEU A 178 -22.57 -17.45 -19.64
N GLU A 179 -23.74 -17.62 -20.25
CA GLU A 179 -24.51 -16.53 -20.84
C GLU A 179 -24.90 -15.47 -19.81
N THR A 180 -25.24 -15.89 -18.59
CA THR A 180 -25.52 -14.97 -17.48
C THR A 180 -24.28 -14.23 -17.03
N LEU A 181 -23.15 -14.93 -16.90
CA LEU A 181 -21.92 -14.32 -16.39
C LEU A 181 -21.22 -13.46 -17.43
N PHE A 182 -21.16 -13.87 -18.69
CA PHE A 182 -20.38 -13.21 -19.74
C PHE A 182 -21.22 -12.44 -20.76
N GLY A 183 -22.56 -12.57 -20.73
CA GLY A 183 -23.47 -11.79 -21.58
C GLY A 183 -23.42 -10.29 -21.23
N GLU A 184 -23.64 -9.46 -22.26
CA GLU A 184 -23.74 -8.00 -22.11
C GLU A 184 -25.08 -7.62 -21.48
N ARG A 185 -25.27 -7.81 -20.18
CA ARG A 185 -26.43 -7.30 -19.45
C ARG A 185 -26.08 -5.91 -18.92
N GLY A 186 -26.52 -4.86 -19.65
CA GLY A 186 -26.35 -3.46 -19.25
C GLY A 186 -27.11 -3.02 -18.00
N ASP A 187 -28.11 -3.80 -17.55
CA ASP A 187 -29.15 -3.35 -16.61
C ASP A 187 -28.98 -3.79 -15.16
N GLY A 188 -27.86 -4.43 -14.81
CA GLY A 188 -27.60 -4.89 -13.44
C GLY A 188 -27.12 -3.77 -12.50
N SER A 189 -27.46 -3.88 -11.19
CA SER A 189 -26.88 -3.02 -10.16
C SER A 189 -25.35 -3.15 -10.12
N SER A 190 -24.66 -2.16 -9.53
CA SER A 190 -23.19 -2.21 -9.36
C SER A 190 -22.75 -3.47 -8.59
N TYR A 191 -23.51 -3.88 -7.59
CA TYR A 191 -23.27 -5.09 -6.81
C TYR A 191 -23.35 -6.37 -7.67
N GLN A 192 -24.39 -6.51 -8.51
CA GLN A 192 -24.57 -7.66 -9.41
C GLN A 192 -23.43 -7.75 -10.43
N ARG A 193 -23.01 -6.61 -11.02
CA ARG A 193 -21.87 -6.57 -11.94
C ARG A 193 -20.57 -7.03 -11.27
N THR A 194 -20.32 -6.57 -10.03
CA THR A 194 -19.17 -6.99 -9.26
C THR A 194 -19.22 -8.49 -8.94
N ALA A 195 -20.37 -9.03 -8.54
CA ALA A 195 -20.53 -10.45 -8.26
C ALA A 195 -20.33 -11.32 -9.52
N CYS A 196 -20.82 -10.88 -10.68
CA CYS A 196 -20.54 -11.55 -11.96
C CYS A 196 -19.06 -11.53 -12.30
N LEU A 197 -18.38 -10.40 -12.08
CA LEU A 197 -16.94 -10.28 -12.32
C LEU A 197 -16.14 -11.23 -11.41
N MET A 198 -16.49 -11.33 -10.14
CA MET A 198 -15.86 -12.26 -9.19
C MET A 198 -16.04 -13.71 -9.64
N ALA A 199 -17.24 -14.10 -10.06
CA ALA A 199 -17.50 -15.45 -10.55
C ALA A 199 -16.72 -15.75 -11.85
N ARG A 200 -16.66 -14.79 -12.79
CA ARG A 200 -15.81 -14.90 -14.00
C ARG A 200 -14.35 -15.12 -13.62
N THR A 201 -13.82 -14.31 -12.69
CA THR A 201 -12.44 -14.39 -12.20
C THR A 201 -12.14 -15.77 -11.63
N ALA A 202 -13.03 -16.29 -10.79
CA ALA A 202 -12.92 -17.63 -10.22
C ALA A 202 -12.84 -18.72 -11.30
N LEU A 203 -13.74 -18.68 -12.28
CA LEU A 203 -13.77 -19.67 -13.37
C LEU A 203 -12.51 -19.60 -14.25
N VAL A 204 -12.07 -18.40 -14.60
CA VAL A 204 -10.86 -18.21 -15.42
C VAL A 204 -9.61 -18.69 -14.66
N LEU A 205 -9.49 -18.36 -13.39
CA LEU A 205 -8.39 -18.83 -12.55
C LEU A 205 -8.38 -20.36 -12.45
N LEU A 206 -9.53 -20.98 -12.19
CA LEU A 206 -9.65 -22.43 -12.10
C LEU A 206 -9.25 -23.10 -13.41
N LEU A 207 -9.71 -22.58 -14.54
CA LEU A 207 -9.36 -23.14 -15.85
C LEU A 207 -7.86 -23.02 -16.15
N GLN A 208 -7.22 -21.91 -15.78
CA GLN A 208 -5.76 -21.79 -15.86
C GLN A 208 -5.06 -22.84 -14.99
N MET A 209 -5.56 -23.08 -13.77
CA MET A 209 -5.04 -24.14 -12.90
C MET A 209 -5.16 -25.53 -13.56
N MET A 210 -6.31 -25.83 -14.15
CA MET A 210 -6.54 -27.10 -14.83
C MET A 210 -5.66 -27.28 -16.07
N LYS A 211 -5.49 -26.24 -16.88
CA LYS A 211 -4.57 -26.25 -18.03
C LYS A 211 -3.14 -26.55 -17.59
N LYS A 212 -2.68 -25.90 -16.54
CA LYS A 212 -1.34 -26.15 -16.01
C LYS A 212 -1.21 -27.55 -15.41
N LYS A 213 -2.24 -28.07 -14.75
CA LYS A 213 -2.29 -29.47 -14.30
C LYS A 213 -2.12 -30.44 -15.48
N ALA A 214 -2.85 -30.22 -16.58
CA ALA A 214 -2.83 -31.09 -17.74
C ALA A 214 -1.52 -31.00 -18.55
N SER A 215 -0.88 -29.83 -18.60
CA SER A 215 0.31 -29.59 -19.43
C SER A 215 1.63 -30.04 -18.81
N ARG A 216 1.65 -30.48 -17.57
CA ARG A 216 2.88 -30.85 -16.86
C ARG A 216 3.16 -32.34 -16.92
N ALA A 217 4.38 -32.70 -17.35
CA ALA A 217 4.90 -34.06 -17.32
C ALA A 217 5.07 -34.61 -15.89
N ILE A 218 5.02 -33.73 -14.86
CA ILE A 218 5.19 -34.12 -13.47
C ILE A 218 3.83 -34.27 -12.81
N SER A 219 3.73 -35.28 -11.97
CA SER A 219 2.54 -35.57 -11.20
C SER A 219 2.06 -34.34 -10.43
N PHE A 220 0.78 -34.01 -10.59
CA PHE A 220 0.09 -32.98 -9.80
C PHE A 220 0.25 -33.19 -8.29
N GLU A 221 0.44 -34.45 -7.88
CA GLU A 221 0.65 -34.84 -6.49
C GLU A 221 1.87 -34.15 -5.84
N HIS A 222 2.92 -33.81 -6.60
CA HIS A 222 4.08 -33.08 -6.08
C HIS A 222 3.78 -31.64 -5.69
N MET A 223 2.63 -31.09 -6.12
CA MET A 223 2.17 -29.74 -5.78
C MET A 223 1.19 -29.73 -4.61
N VAL A 224 0.76 -30.91 -4.18
CA VAL A 224 -0.21 -31.09 -3.11
C VAL A 224 0.53 -31.40 -1.82
N THR A 225 0.23 -30.61 -0.79
CA THR A 225 0.70 -30.87 0.58
C THR A 225 -0.44 -31.41 1.42
N THR A 226 -0.14 -32.31 2.35
CA THR A 226 -1.14 -32.91 3.23
C THR A 226 -0.92 -32.39 4.66
N ASP A 227 -1.96 -31.87 5.29
CA ASP A 227 -1.89 -31.42 6.68
C ASP A 227 -1.95 -32.61 7.67
N ALA A 228 -1.75 -32.31 8.97
CA ALA A 228 -1.79 -33.29 10.05
C ALA A 228 -3.15 -34.05 10.18
N LYS A 229 -4.22 -33.54 9.54
CA LYS A 229 -5.56 -34.16 9.50
C LYS A 229 -5.79 -34.98 8.23
N GLY A 230 -4.79 -35.13 7.38
CA GLY A 230 -4.89 -35.80 6.10
C GLY A 230 -5.58 -35.00 4.99
N ARG A 231 -5.86 -33.72 5.18
CA ARG A 231 -6.46 -32.86 4.15
C ARG A 231 -5.40 -32.40 3.15
N ARG A 232 -5.77 -32.39 1.88
CA ARG A 232 -4.90 -32.14 0.75
C ARG A 232 -5.05 -30.69 0.27
N PHE A 233 -3.95 -29.96 0.20
CA PHE A 233 -3.92 -28.56 -0.23
C PHE A 233 -2.97 -28.36 -1.40
N LEU A 234 -3.45 -27.68 -2.44
CA LEU A 234 -2.61 -27.27 -3.56
C LEU A 234 -1.87 -25.97 -3.19
N SER A 235 -0.54 -25.99 -3.25
CA SER A 235 0.28 -24.79 -3.04
C SER A 235 0.23 -23.89 -4.29
N LEU A 236 -0.36 -22.70 -4.17
CA LEU A 236 -0.61 -21.80 -5.29
C LEU A 236 0.04 -20.42 -5.05
N LEU A 237 0.88 -19.98 -5.98
CA LEU A 237 1.37 -18.62 -6.06
C LEU A 237 0.62 -17.87 -7.17
N VAL A 238 -0.05 -16.79 -6.83
CA VAL A 238 -0.72 -15.92 -7.80
C VAL A 238 -0.01 -14.58 -7.85
N SER A 239 0.38 -14.13 -9.03
CA SER A 239 0.88 -12.77 -9.25
C SER A 239 -0.15 -11.94 -9.99
N VAL A 240 -0.24 -10.68 -9.59
CA VAL A 240 -1.05 -9.63 -10.25
C VAL A 240 -0.16 -8.42 -10.47
N ASP A 241 0.02 -8.04 -11.72
CA ASP A 241 0.80 -6.84 -12.09
C ASP A 241 -0.15 -5.71 -12.47
N GLU A 242 0.00 -4.56 -11.82
CA GLU A 242 -0.70 -3.30 -12.07
C GLU A 242 -2.24 -3.44 -12.25
N PRO A 243 -3.00 -3.94 -11.24
CA PRO A 243 -4.46 -4.08 -11.34
C PRO A 243 -5.17 -2.75 -11.60
N GLU A 244 -4.56 -1.62 -11.26
CA GLU A 244 -5.07 -0.27 -11.49
C GLU A 244 -5.26 0.10 -12.96
N LEU A 245 -4.52 -0.51 -13.87
CA LEU A 245 -4.64 -0.20 -15.30
C LEU A 245 -5.99 -0.58 -15.89
N HIS A 246 -6.73 -1.46 -15.22
CA HIS A 246 -7.93 -2.07 -15.77
C HIS A 246 -9.15 -2.04 -14.87
N LEU A 247 -9.02 -1.57 -13.63
CA LEU A 247 -10.08 -1.61 -12.63
C LEU A 247 -10.25 -0.25 -11.94
N HIS A 248 -11.50 0.16 -11.75
CA HIS A 248 -11.82 1.31 -10.91
C HIS A 248 -11.39 1.06 -9.44
N PRO A 249 -10.95 2.07 -8.65
CA PRO A 249 -10.42 1.89 -7.30
C PRO A 249 -11.22 0.97 -6.36
N TYR A 250 -12.55 1.14 -6.29
CA TYR A 250 -13.39 0.26 -5.48
C TYR A 250 -13.36 -1.19 -5.97
N LEU A 251 -13.31 -1.36 -7.30
CA LEU A 251 -13.27 -2.68 -7.90
C LEU A 251 -11.90 -3.35 -7.73
N GLN A 252 -10.81 -2.58 -7.73
CA GLN A 252 -9.47 -3.08 -7.38
C GLN A 252 -9.49 -3.71 -5.99
N ARG A 253 -9.98 -2.98 -4.97
CA ARG A 253 -10.08 -3.50 -3.59
C ARG A 253 -10.96 -4.74 -3.50
N ALA A 254 -12.13 -4.69 -4.13
CA ALA A 254 -13.07 -5.82 -4.12
C ALA A 254 -12.44 -7.07 -4.77
N MET A 255 -11.77 -6.92 -5.89
CA MET A 255 -11.15 -8.03 -6.62
C MET A 255 -9.93 -8.60 -5.90
N LEU A 256 -9.06 -7.75 -5.32
CA LEU A 256 -7.91 -8.21 -4.54
C LEU A 256 -8.37 -8.92 -3.25
N SER A 257 -9.40 -8.39 -2.57
CA SER A 257 -10.03 -9.07 -1.44
C SER A 257 -10.63 -10.42 -1.86
N PHE A 258 -11.27 -10.49 -3.00
CA PHE A 258 -11.82 -11.73 -3.54
C PHE A 258 -10.72 -12.76 -3.86
N CYS A 259 -9.61 -12.34 -4.47
CA CYS A 259 -8.45 -13.22 -4.67
C CYS A 259 -7.92 -13.77 -3.32
N HIS A 260 -7.87 -12.92 -2.29
CA HIS A 260 -7.48 -13.35 -0.96
C HIS A 260 -8.46 -14.40 -0.40
N MET A 261 -9.79 -14.17 -0.50
CA MET A 261 -10.81 -15.12 -0.06
C MET A 261 -10.70 -16.47 -0.78
N ILE A 262 -10.42 -16.46 -2.08
CA ILE A 262 -10.15 -17.69 -2.85
C ILE A 262 -8.95 -18.45 -2.27
N LEU A 263 -7.83 -17.75 -2.06
CA LEU A 263 -6.58 -18.36 -1.61
C LEU A 263 -6.65 -18.82 -0.13
N SER A 264 -7.53 -18.21 0.66
CA SER A 264 -7.80 -18.56 2.06
C SER A 264 -8.89 -19.63 2.23
N ASN A 265 -9.48 -20.11 1.12
CA ASN A 265 -10.60 -21.06 1.10
C ASN A 265 -11.89 -20.54 1.75
N GLU A 266 -12.10 -19.21 1.71
CA GLU A 266 -13.26 -18.53 2.29
C GLU A 266 -14.38 -18.27 1.26
N GLU A 267 -14.14 -18.55 -0.03
CA GLU A 267 -15.13 -18.40 -1.09
C GLU A 267 -15.76 -19.78 -1.41
N PRO A 268 -17.02 -20.03 -1.01
CA PRO A 268 -17.61 -21.38 -1.06
C PRO A 268 -17.76 -21.93 -2.48
N PHE A 269 -18.13 -21.09 -3.45
CA PHE A 269 -18.33 -21.53 -4.84
C PHE A 269 -17.01 -22.01 -5.45
N PHE A 270 -15.95 -21.23 -5.29
CA PHE A 270 -14.65 -21.59 -5.81
C PHE A 270 -14.09 -22.83 -5.10
N LEU A 271 -14.23 -22.90 -3.78
CA LEU A 271 -13.76 -24.04 -3.01
C LEU A 271 -14.40 -25.35 -3.47
N LYS A 272 -15.72 -25.36 -3.73
CA LYS A 272 -16.41 -26.53 -4.30
C LYS A 272 -15.89 -26.92 -5.68
N LEU A 273 -15.65 -25.94 -6.53
CA LEU A 273 -15.04 -26.17 -7.85
C LEU A 273 -13.64 -26.82 -7.71
N VAL A 274 -12.82 -26.31 -6.81
CA VAL A 274 -11.48 -26.85 -6.53
C VAL A 274 -11.56 -28.28 -6.04
N GLN A 275 -12.43 -28.57 -5.07
CA GLN A 275 -12.62 -29.90 -4.50
C GLN A 275 -13.07 -30.91 -5.57
N THR A 276 -14.07 -30.54 -6.37
CA THR A 276 -14.65 -31.45 -7.36
C THR A 276 -13.71 -31.68 -8.55
N LEU A 277 -13.11 -30.63 -9.10
CA LEU A 277 -12.37 -30.72 -10.35
C LEU A 277 -10.88 -30.97 -10.18
N LEU A 278 -10.29 -30.54 -9.08
CA LEU A 278 -8.86 -30.77 -8.80
C LEU A 278 -8.63 -31.94 -7.85
N GLY A 279 -9.64 -32.35 -7.04
CA GLY A 279 -9.53 -33.45 -6.10
C GLY A 279 -8.66 -33.11 -4.87
N VAL A 280 -8.68 -31.84 -4.44
CA VAL A 280 -7.99 -31.37 -3.24
C VAL A 280 -8.97 -30.67 -2.32
N ASP A 281 -8.71 -30.65 -1.01
CA ASP A 281 -9.61 -30.07 -0.01
C ASP A 281 -9.60 -28.54 -0.03
N GLY A 282 -8.53 -27.92 -0.57
CA GLY A 282 -8.40 -26.49 -0.68
C GLY A 282 -7.07 -26.03 -1.25
N LEU A 283 -6.79 -24.73 -1.10
CA LEU A 283 -5.55 -24.08 -1.52
C LEU A 283 -4.70 -23.72 -0.30
N SER A 284 -3.39 -23.72 -0.49
CA SER A 284 -2.43 -23.03 0.38
C SER A 284 -1.82 -21.93 -0.47
N GLY A 285 -2.51 -20.80 -0.59
CA GLY A 285 -2.20 -19.79 -1.60
C GLY A 285 -1.44 -18.58 -1.05
N GLN A 286 -0.64 -17.97 -1.92
CA GLN A 286 0.06 -16.72 -1.67
C GLN A 286 -0.12 -15.78 -2.86
N LEU A 287 -0.53 -14.53 -2.58
CA LEU A 287 -0.77 -13.50 -3.59
C LEU A 287 0.36 -12.46 -3.57
N PHE A 288 0.92 -12.20 -4.74
CA PHE A 288 1.90 -11.13 -4.98
C PHE A 288 1.30 -10.08 -5.90
N VAL A 289 1.19 -8.85 -5.43
CA VAL A 289 0.60 -7.74 -6.17
C VAL A 289 1.65 -6.65 -6.37
N VAL A 290 1.97 -6.34 -7.61
CA VAL A 290 2.73 -5.14 -7.96
C VAL A 290 1.73 -4.03 -8.28
N THR A 291 1.84 -2.90 -7.60
CA THR A 291 0.88 -1.79 -7.79
C THR A 291 1.52 -0.44 -7.58
N HIS A 292 1.00 0.57 -8.29
CA HIS A 292 1.25 1.99 -8.10
C HIS A 292 0.05 2.72 -7.47
N SER A 293 -1.01 1.98 -7.12
CA SER A 293 -2.23 2.53 -6.55
C SER A 293 -2.25 2.43 -5.03
N THR A 294 -2.43 3.56 -4.34
CA THR A 294 -2.70 3.58 -2.90
C THR A 294 -4.01 2.89 -2.56
N ASP A 295 -4.97 2.88 -3.49
CA ASP A 295 -6.26 2.23 -3.31
C ASP A 295 -6.18 0.70 -3.30
N ALA A 296 -5.20 0.11 -3.97
CA ALA A 296 -4.97 -1.33 -3.96
C ALA A 296 -4.44 -1.83 -2.61
N LEU A 297 -3.74 -0.97 -1.85
CA LEU A 297 -3.14 -1.35 -0.58
C LEU A 297 -4.20 -1.54 0.51
N VAL A 298 -4.13 -2.67 1.21
CA VAL A 298 -4.94 -2.93 2.41
C VAL A 298 -4.35 -2.20 3.64
N ASN A 299 -5.13 -2.16 4.72
CA ASN A 299 -4.74 -1.44 5.94
C ASN A 299 -3.85 -2.30 6.88
N ASP A 300 -2.94 -3.09 6.30
CA ASP A 300 -1.96 -3.88 7.04
C ASP A 300 -0.55 -3.67 6.47
N TYR A 301 0.28 -2.95 7.21
CA TYR A 301 1.65 -2.65 6.79
C TYR A 301 2.51 -3.91 6.64
N ARG A 302 2.17 -5.02 7.32
CA ARG A 302 2.94 -6.29 7.27
C ARG A 302 2.92 -6.92 5.88
N GLN A 303 1.89 -6.62 5.09
CA GLN A 303 1.73 -7.12 3.73
C GLN A 303 2.45 -6.27 2.68
N ILE A 304 3.14 -5.20 3.08
CA ILE A 304 3.78 -4.27 2.17
C ILE A 304 5.28 -4.54 2.07
N ILE A 305 5.78 -4.58 0.85
CA ILE A 305 7.20 -4.65 0.51
C ILE A 305 7.52 -3.42 -0.33
N ARG A 306 8.33 -2.52 0.22
CA ARG A 306 8.81 -1.36 -0.53
C ARG A 306 10.20 -1.62 -1.07
N LEU A 307 10.35 -1.53 -2.39
CA LEU A 307 11.65 -1.46 -3.04
C LEU A 307 12.15 -0.01 -3.03
N TYR A 308 13.42 0.18 -2.73
CA TYR A 308 14.06 1.50 -2.69
C TYR A 308 15.53 1.42 -3.10
N TRP A 309 16.11 2.55 -3.50
CA TRP A 309 17.53 2.68 -3.76
C TRP A 309 18.27 3.03 -2.46
N ASP A 310 19.32 2.28 -2.14
CA ASP A 310 20.19 2.63 -1.03
C ASP A 310 21.18 3.75 -1.41
N GLU A 311 22.02 4.18 -0.47
CA GLU A 311 23.06 5.22 -0.70
C GLU A 311 24.07 4.84 -1.79
N LYS A 312 24.21 3.56 -2.09
CA LYS A 312 25.10 3.03 -3.15
C LYS A 312 24.37 2.84 -4.48
N LYS A 313 23.12 3.30 -4.59
CA LYS A 313 22.24 3.08 -5.75
C LYS A 313 22.01 1.60 -6.05
N LEU A 314 21.96 0.77 -5.01
CA LEU A 314 21.56 -0.61 -5.10
C LEU A 314 20.10 -0.75 -4.66
N VAL A 315 19.37 -1.62 -5.35
CA VAL A 315 17.98 -1.91 -4.96
C VAL A 315 17.97 -2.70 -3.65
N GLN A 316 17.15 -2.28 -2.71
CA GLN A 316 16.90 -2.95 -1.45
C GLN A 316 15.39 -3.13 -1.23
N ALA A 317 15.01 -4.01 -0.30
CA ALA A 317 13.62 -4.26 0.06
C ALA A 317 13.37 -4.00 1.55
N ALA A 318 12.38 -3.17 1.85
CA ALA A 318 11.85 -2.99 3.19
C ALA A 318 10.55 -3.79 3.30
N CYS A 319 10.56 -4.85 4.09
CA CYS A 319 9.48 -5.81 4.19
C CYS A 319 8.70 -5.61 5.49
N GLY A 320 7.45 -5.16 5.40
CA GLY A 320 6.58 -4.94 6.56
C GLY A 320 6.39 -6.18 7.43
N ALA A 321 6.45 -7.38 6.85
CA ALA A 321 6.39 -8.65 7.56
C ALA A 321 7.51 -8.82 8.63
N SER A 322 8.64 -8.12 8.45
CA SER A 322 9.75 -8.11 9.42
C SER A 322 9.61 -7.08 10.53
N PHE A 323 8.63 -6.19 10.46
CA PHE A 323 8.50 -5.11 11.43
C PHE A 323 7.72 -5.57 12.66
N HIS A 324 8.24 -5.21 13.83
CA HIS A 324 7.61 -5.47 15.10
C HIS A 324 7.40 -4.13 15.81
N PHE A 325 6.15 -3.79 16.06
CA PHE A 325 5.73 -2.62 16.82
C PHE A 325 4.96 -3.05 18.07
N ASP A 326 4.99 -2.21 19.11
CA ASP A 326 4.12 -2.41 20.25
C ASP A 326 2.64 -2.07 19.93
N ARG A 327 1.73 -2.51 20.78
CA ARG A 327 0.28 -2.32 20.59
C ARG A 327 -0.15 -0.86 20.44
N GLU A 328 0.53 0.04 21.12
CA GLU A 328 0.22 1.48 21.10
C GLU A 328 0.56 2.06 19.72
N ILE A 329 1.74 1.72 19.20
CA ILE A 329 2.16 2.13 17.86
C ILE A 329 1.23 1.51 16.82
N GLU A 330 0.92 0.22 16.88
CA GLU A 330 0.02 -0.44 15.94
C GLU A 330 -1.36 0.23 15.87
N LYS A 331 -1.95 0.61 17.00
CA LYS A 331 -3.21 1.33 17.04
C LYS A 331 -3.14 2.65 16.26
N HIS A 332 -2.09 3.44 16.48
CA HIS A 332 -1.89 4.70 15.75
C HIS A 332 -1.67 4.47 14.25
N LEU A 333 -0.92 3.42 13.89
CA LEU A 333 -0.66 3.08 12.49
C LEU A 333 -1.96 2.73 11.75
N ILE A 334 -2.83 1.94 12.36
CA ILE A 334 -4.14 1.60 11.76
C ILE A 334 -4.98 2.87 11.53
N MET A 335 -4.98 3.80 12.48
CA MET A 335 -5.76 5.04 12.39
C MET A 335 -5.25 6.01 11.30
N HIS A 336 -3.94 6.06 11.08
CA HIS A 336 -3.29 6.98 10.14
C HIS A 336 -2.80 6.29 8.86
N PHE A 337 -3.16 5.04 8.65
CA PHE A 337 -2.69 4.28 7.50
C PHE A 337 -3.11 4.87 6.14
N PRO A 338 -4.29 5.50 5.99
CA PRO A 338 -4.64 6.18 4.75
C PRO A 338 -3.62 7.25 4.31
N GLU A 339 -3.14 8.05 5.25
CA GLU A 339 -2.13 9.10 5.00
C GLU A 339 -0.73 8.48 4.77
N VAL A 340 -0.41 7.40 5.47
CA VAL A 340 0.88 6.69 5.33
C VAL A 340 1.00 6.00 3.97
N LYS A 341 -0.09 5.49 3.39
CA LYS A 341 -0.07 4.83 2.08
C LYS A 341 0.56 5.70 0.99
N GLU A 342 0.24 6.98 0.96
CA GLU A 342 0.81 7.93 0.01
C GLU A 342 2.33 8.07 0.21
N ALA A 343 2.77 8.14 1.47
CA ALA A 343 4.19 8.24 1.80
C ALA A 343 5.02 7.05 1.31
N LEU A 344 4.44 5.86 1.15
CA LEU A 344 5.16 4.69 0.64
C LEU A 344 5.63 4.84 -0.81
N TYR A 345 5.00 5.73 -1.57
CA TYR A 345 5.39 6.09 -2.95
C TYR A 345 6.24 7.36 -3.00
N ALA A 346 6.37 8.08 -1.88
CA ALA A 346 7.11 9.33 -1.81
C ALA A 346 8.63 9.09 -1.69
N ARG A 347 9.39 10.11 -2.13
CA ARG A 347 10.85 10.20 -1.92
C ARG A 347 11.19 10.77 -0.55
N ALA A 348 10.31 11.63 -0.02
CA ALA A 348 10.40 12.16 1.35
C ALA A 348 9.02 12.46 1.90
N ALA A 349 8.87 12.49 3.23
CA ALA A 349 7.65 12.91 3.89
C ALA A 349 7.92 14.07 4.85
N ILE A 350 7.00 15.06 4.85
CA ILE A 350 6.93 16.10 5.88
C ILE A 350 5.79 15.74 6.83
N LEU A 351 6.10 15.63 8.11
CA LEU A 351 5.10 15.43 9.17
C LEU A 351 4.91 16.73 9.94
N VAL A 352 3.66 17.17 10.04
CA VAL A 352 3.24 18.35 10.80
C VAL A 352 2.21 17.97 11.85
N GLU A 353 2.10 18.78 12.91
CA GLU A 353 1.25 18.46 14.06
C GLU A 353 -0.24 18.59 13.74
N GLY A 354 -0.64 19.65 13.00
CA GLY A 354 -2.01 20.06 12.92
C GLY A 354 -2.47 20.48 11.51
N GLU A 355 -3.75 20.86 11.48
CA GLU A 355 -4.44 21.22 10.24
C GLU A 355 -3.97 22.54 9.63
N THR A 356 -3.53 23.51 10.47
CA THR A 356 -3.07 24.81 10.00
C THR A 356 -1.77 24.70 9.23
N GLU A 357 -0.83 23.94 9.76
CA GLU A 357 0.43 23.61 9.10
C GLU A 357 0.16 22.85 7.79
N TYR A 358 -0.68 21.82 7.85
CA TYR A 358 -1.05 21.02 6.69
C TYR A 358 -1.65 21.89 5.57
N GLY A 359 -2.55 22.82 5.91
CA GLY A 359 -3.18 23.73 4.96
C GLY A 359 -2.22 24.74 4.34
N SER A 360 -1.11 25.10 5.03
CA SER A 360 -0.21 26.17 4.60
C SER A 360 1.05 25.70 3.89
N PHE A 361 1.64 24.57 4.25
CA PHE A 361 2.97 24.16 3.82
C PHE A 361 3.12 24.01 2.31
N ALA A 362 2.15 23.39 1.64
CA ALA A 362 2.18 23.26 0.18
C ALA A 362 2.12 24.62 -0.53
N GLY A 363 1.37 25.59 0.03
CA GLY A 363 1.31 26.94 -0.47
C GLY A 363 2.60 27.72 -0.21
N PHE A 364 3.18 27.62 0.97
CA PHE A 364 4.48 28.23 1.28
C PHE A 364 5.59 27.66 0.39
N ALA A 365 5.59 26.37 0.12
CA ALA A 365 6.55 25.75 -0.79
C ALA A 365 6.42 26.36 -2.19
N ARG A 366 5.19 26.51 -2.75
CA ARG A 366 4.96 27.15 -4.04
C ARG A 366 5.47 28.59 -4.07
N THR A 367 5.23 29.38 -3.02
CA THR A 367 5.74 30.75 -2.87
C THR A 367 7.28 30.79 -2.85
N LEU A 368 7.93 29.74 -2.38
CA LEU A 368 9.39 29.56 -2.43
C LEU A 368 9.90 29.03 -3.77
N GLY A 369 9.01 28.73 -4.74
CA GLY A 369 9.35 28.12 -6.03
C GLY A 369 9.55 26.60 -5.96
N ILE A 370 9.04 25.94 -4.91
CA ILE A 370 9.17 24.51 -4.67
C ILE A 370 7.79 23.85 -4.84
N HIS A 371 7.69 22.84 -5.71
CA HIS A 371 6.48 22.05 -5.92
C HIS A 371 6.69 20.65 -5.34
N PHE A 372 5.94 20.29 -4.30
CA PHE A 372 6.11 19.00 -3.61
C PHE A 372 6.00 17.79 -4.53
N ASP A 373 5.05 17.82 -5.46
CA ASP A 373 4.87 16.72 -6.43
C ASP A 373 6.10 16.51 -7.33
N HIS A 374 6.80 17.59 -7.73
CA HIS A 374 8.01 17.48 -8.55
C HIS A 374 9.17 16.80 -7.80
N TYR A 375 9.22 16.98 -6.48
CA TYR A 375 10.24 16.37 -5.62
C TYR A 375 9.79 15.03 -5.01
N GLY A 376 8.53 14.61 -5.27
CA GLY A 376 7.95 13.42 -4.64
C GLY A 376 7.84 13.55 -3.12
N ILE A 377 7.48 14.74 -2.62
CA ILE A 377 7.32 15.01 -1.20
C ILE A 377 5.87 14.86 -0.79
N CYS A 378 5.60 13.96 0.16
CA CYS A 378 4.28 13.78 0.77
C CYS A 378 4.18 14.63 2.05
N LEU A 379 3.08 15.39 2.18
CA LEU A 379 2.78 16.17 3.40
C LEU A 379 1.71 15.46 4.22
N ILE A 380 2.00 15.16 5.49
CA ILE A 380 1.13 14.39 6.37
C ILE A 380 0.75 15.21 7.60
N ASN A 381 -0.55 15.30 7.89
CA ASN A 381 -1.06 15.79 9.16
C ASN A 381 -1.10 14.64 10.17
N ALA A 382 -0.28 14.71 11.20
CA ALA A 382 -0.21 13.68 12.24
C ALA A 382 -1.38 13.73 13.23
N ARG A 383 -2.23 14.78 13.17
CA ARG A 383 -3.38 15.00 14.06
C ARG A 383 -3.01 14.99 15.54
N GLY A 384 -1.87 15.56 15.86
CA GLY A 384 -1.35 15.73 17.21
C GLY A 384 0.12 15.33 17.33
N GLU A 385 0.80 16.01 18.24
CA GLU A 385 2.24 15.89 18.48
C GLU A 385 2.66 14.44 18.77
N SER A 386 1.95 13.74 19.65
CA SER A 386 2.29 12.35 20.05
C SER A 386 2.23 11.32 18.93
N SER A 387 1.54 11.64 17.84
CA SER A 387 1.43 10.77 16.66
C SER A 387 2.60 10.91 15.70
N ILE A 388 3.27 12.07 15.66
CA ILE A 388 4.37 12.36 14.72
C ILE A 388 5.48 11.31 14.82
N SER A 389 5.97 11.04 16.03
CA SER A 389 7.06 10.09 16.26
C SER A 389 6.70 8.65 15.85
N LYS A 390 5.45 8.25 16.05
CA LYS A 390 4.94 6.91 15.74
C LYS A 390 4.80 6.72 14.22
N ILE A 391 4.18 7.69 13.53
CA ILE A 391 4.07 7.69 12.07
C ILE A 391 5.45 7.75 11.42
N ALA A 392 6.35 8.62 11.91
CA ALA A 392 7.71 8.73 11.43
C ALA A 392 8.48 7.42 11.58
N SER A 393 8.28 6.68 12.67
CA SER A 393 8.91 5.38 12.90
C SER A 393 8.52 4.37 11.82
N LEU A 394 7.23 4.27 11.47
CA LEU A 394 6.78 3.37 10.40
C LEU A 394 7.36 3.77 9.04
N ILE A 395 7.20 5.04 8.66
CA ILE A 395 7.64 5.55 7.36
C ILE A 395 9.14 5.34 7.18
N ARG A 396 9.95 5.61 8.22
CA ARG A 396 11.40 5.37 8.21
C ARG A 396 11.76 3.89 8.11
N ARG A 397 10.96 2.97 8.67
CA ARG A 397 11.16 1.52 8.50
C ARG A 397 11.02 1.09 7.05
N PHE A 398 10.18 1.77 6.27
CA PHE A 398 10.09 1.59 4.84
C PHE A 398 11.14 2.40 4.05
N HIS A 399 12.16 2.94 4.71
CA HIS A 399 13.23 3.73 4.10
C HIS A 399 12.75 4.96 3.32
N VAL A 400 11.67 5.59 3.75
CA VAL A 400 11.28 6.92 3.30
C VAL A 400 11.86 7.94 4.27
N PRO A 401 12.68 8.89 3.81
CA PRO A 401 13.18 9.99 4.64
C PRO A 401 12.03 10.82 5.21
N VAL A 402 12.11 11.16 6.49
CA VAL A 402 11.05 11.93 7.18
C VAL A 402 11.63 13.18 7.80
N VAL A 403 11.02 14.31 7.46
CA VAL A 403 11.24 15.62 8.12
C VAL A 403 10.01 15.93 8.97
N SER A 404 10.21 16.22 10.25
CA SER A 404 9.12 16.49 11.20
C SER A 404 9.22 17.90 11.75
N LEU A 405 8.09 18.61 11.85
CA LEU A 405 8.00 19.90 12.54
C LEU A 405 7.18 19.72 13.81
N TYR A 406 7.74 20.15 14.93
CA TYR A 406 7.09 20.21 16.24
C TYR A 406 6.98 21.65 16.72
N ASP A 407 6.00 21.94 17.57
CA ASP A 407 5.97 23.16 18.33
C ASP A 407 7.13 23.20 19.32
N ARG A 408 7.67 24.40 19.61
CA ARG A 408 8.86 24.55 20.47
C ARG A 408 8.57 24.21 21.95
N ASP A 409 7.35 24.30 22.39
CA ASP A 409 6.99 24.00 23.78
C ASP A 409 7.21 22.54 24.18
N VAL A 410 7.28 21.61 23.20
CA VAL A 410 7.60 20.20 23.42
C VAL A 410 9.06 19.83 23.15
N MET A 411 9.94 20.83 22.92
CA MET A 411 11.35 20.61 22.55
C MET A 411 12.13 19.78 23.59
N GLY A 412 11.73 19.81 24.86
CA GLY A 412 12.34 19.02 25.95
C GLY A 412 11.95 17.53 25.96
N GLU A 413 10.89 17.16 25.27
CA GLU A 413 10.29 15.82 25.32
C GLU A 413 10.86 14.90 24.23
N HIS A 414 11.45 15.45 23.17
CA HIS A 414 11.95 14.70 22.03
C HIS A 414 13.47 14.73 21.92
N LYS A 415 14.07 13.59 21.56
CA LYS A 415 15.51 13.51 21.26
C LYS A 415 15.83 14.30 20.01
N LYS A 416 16.87 15.11 20.05
CA LYS A 416 17.43 15.75 18.85
C LYS A 416 17.88 14.67 17.88
N SER A 417 17.29 14.62 16.69
CA SER A 417 17.69 13.71 15.61
C SER A 417 17.67 14.45 14.28
N ALA A 418 18.40 13.94 13.31
CA ALA A 418 18.36 14.48 11.96
C ALA A 418 16.94 14.44 11.40
N GLY A 419 16.48 15.52 10.76
CA GLY A 419 15.13 15.64 10.21
C GLY A 419 14.06 16.04 11.25
N VAL A 420 14.41 16.38 12.49
CA VAL A 420 13.48 16.93 13.48
C VAL A 420 13.73 18.43 13.63
N PHE A 421 12.68 19.19 13.39
CA PHE A 421 12.68 20.66 13.46
C PHE A 421 11.66 21.14 14.48
N TYR A 422 11.88 22.35 14.96
CA TYR A 422 10.99 23.02 15.89
C TYR A 422 10.68 24.42 15.38
N THR A 423 9.51 24.94 15.74
CA THR A 423 9.17 26.36 15.54
C THR A 423 10.19 27.26 16.24
N ASP A 424 10.45 28.46 15.71
CA ASP A 424 11.40 29.41 16.31
C ASP A 424 10.86 30.02 17.61
N TYR A 425 9.53 30.16 17.69
CA TYR A 425 8.79 30.60 18.89
C TYR A 425 7.96 29.43 19.45
N ILE A 426 7.09 29.70 20.41
CA ILE A 426 6.38 28.69 21.19
C ILE A 426 5.53 27.73 20.37
N CYS A 427 5.00 28.18 19.24
CA CYS A 427 4.19 27.37 18.32
C CYS A 427 4.08 28.03 16.95
N TYR A 428 3.47 27.30 16.00
CA TYR A 428 3.26 27.71 14.61
C TYR A 428 2.67 29.12 14.48
N GLU A 429 1.57 29.42 15.18
CA GLU A 429 0.88 30.70 15.05
C GLU A 429 1.77 31.87 15.50
N MET A 430 2.59 31.67 16.53
CA MET A 430 3.51 32.71 17.00
C MET A 430 4.63 32.96 15.99
N ASP A 431 5.13 31.91 15.33
CA ASP A 431 6.11 32.06 14.25
C ASP A 431 5.55 32.93 13.12
N VAL A 432 4.31 32.70 12.69
CA VAL A 432 3.63 33.50 11.68
C VAL A 432 3.46 34.96 12.12
N VAL A 433 2.95 35.19 13.32
CA VAL A 433 2.75 36.54 13.85
C VAL A 433 4.06 37.32 13.93
N LYS A 434 5.09 36.69 14.46
CA LYS A 434 6.43 37.32 14.56
C LYS A 434 7.03 37.61 13.20
N ALA A 435 6.93 36.69 12.24
CA ALA A 435 7.44 36.90 10.88
C ALA A 435 6.76 38.06 10.18
N CYS A 436 5.43 38.23 10.38
CA CYS A 436 4.70 39.34 9.80
C CYS A 436 4.98 40.68 10.51
N LEU A 437 4.89 40.74 11.83
CA LEU A 437 5.02 42.01 12.56
C LEU A 437 6.44 42.57 12.51
N SER A 438 7.48 41.74 12.60
CA SER A 438 8.88 42.18 12.52
C SER A 438 9.28 42.81 11.19
N ARG A 439 8.50 42.58 10.13
CA ARG A 439 8.75 43.06 8.76
C ARG A 439 7.66 44.01 8.25
N ASN A 440 6.94 44.65 9.16
CA ASN A 440 5.80 45.56 8.84
C ASN A 440 4.69 44.89 7.99
N GLY A 441 4.54 43.58 8.05
CA GLY A 441 3.56 42.80 7.29
C GLY A 441 2.17 42.71 7.97
N ARG A 442 1.82 43.61 8.90
CA ARG A 442 0.53 43.61 9.60
C ARG A 442 -0.67 43.47 8.66
N ARG A 443 -0.62 44.14 7.50
CA ARG A 443 -1.71 44.09 6.50
C ARG A 443 -2.01 42.68 6.00
N LEU A 444 -1.02 41.80 6.01
CA LEU A 444 -1.21 40.39 5.61
C LEU A 444 -2.05 39.64 6.63
N LEU A 445 -1.79 39.85 7.92
CA LEU A 445 -2.60 39.26 9.01
C LEU A 445 -4.04 39.83 9.00
N ASP A 446 -4.18 41.13 8.72
CA ASP A 446 -5.51 41.75 8.57
C ASP A 446 -6.28 41.14 7.38
N ALA A 447 -5.62 40.85 6.26
CA ALA A 447 -6.21 40.19 5.10
C ALA A 447 -6.67 38.76 5.43
N VAL A 448 -5.83 37.97 6.10
CA VAL A 448 -6.20 36.60 6.56
C VAL A 448 -7.42 36.64 7.49
N ILE A 449 -7.48 37.63 8.40
CA ILE A 449 -8.65 37.81 9.27
C ILE A 449 -9.89 38.17 8.46
N ALA A 450 -9.75 39.05 7.46
CA ALA A 450 -10.86 39.50 6.61
C ALA A 450 -11.44 38.37 5.75
N ASP A 451 -10.59 37.44 5.26
CA ASP A 451 -11.04 36.30 4.47
C ASP A 451 -11.96 35.33 5.25
N ILE A 452 -11.80 35.29 6.55
CA ILE A 452 -12.38 34.21 7.38
C ILE A 452 -13.45 34.72 8.33
N ALA A 453 -13.31 35.98 8.77
CA ALA A 453 -14.21 36.56 9.76
C ALA A 453 -15.52 37.05 9.11
N GLU A 454 -16.50 36.17 8.93
CA GLU A 454 -17.88 36.53 8.59
C GLU A 454 -18.51 37.43 9.68
N GLY A 455 -18.06 38.69 9.79
CA GLY A 455 -18.70 39.67 10.64
C GLY A 455 -18.07 40.00 11.99
N GLY A 456 -16.85 39.59 12.29
CA GLY A 456 -16.22 40.03 13.52
C GLY A 456 -14.79 39.58 13.79
N ASN A 457 -13.94 40.56 13.96
CA ASN A 457 -12.54 40.35 14.39
C ASN A 457 -12.40 40.43 15.94
N LEU A 458 -13.44 40.02 16.67
CA LEU A 458 -13.46 40.02 18.14
C LEU A 458 -12.92 38.72 18.72
N VAL A 459 -11.83 38.77 19.46
CA VAL A 459 -11.33 37.63 20.24
C VAL A 459 -12.21 37.39 21.47
N SER A 460 -12.74 36.19 21.65
CA SER A 460 -13.58 35.87 22.83
C SER A 460 -12.79 35.91 24.14
N SER A 461 -13.45 36.15 25.27
CA SER A 461 -12.78 36.13 26.58
C SER A 461 -12.17 34.77 26.91
N ALA A 462 -12.78 33.68 26.45
CA ALA A 462 -12.25 32.33 26.62
C ALA A 462 -10.93 32.14 25.84
N LEU A 463 -10.87 32.65 24.59
CA LEU A 463 -9.65 32.62 23.78
C LEU A 463 -8.53 33.47 24.36
N VAL A 464 -8.85 34.67 24.92
CA VAL A 464 -7.87 35.50 25.63
C VAL A 464 -7.24 34.73 26.79
N LYS A 465 -8.06 34.04 27.58
CA LYS A 465 -7.58 33.21 28.70
C LYS A 465 -6.69 32.06 28.21
N LYS A 466 -7.14 31.34 27.16
CA LYS A 466 -6.41 30.21 26.59
C LYS A 466 -5.07 30.64 25.97
N ALA A 467 -5.06 31.71 25.19
CA ALA A 467 -3.86 32.28 24.59
C ALA A 467 -2.90 32.83 25.68
N GLY A 468 -3.44 33.50 26.71
CA GLY A 468 -2.63 33.99 27.82
C GLY A 468 -1.99 32.88 28.63
N ALA A 469 -2.67 31.74 28.81
CA ALA A 469 -2.09 30.57 29.46
C ALA A 469 -0.96 29.96 28.60
N LYS A 470 -1.15 29.82 27.26
CA LYS A 470 -0.12 29.32 26.34
C LYS A 470 1.13 30.19 26.32
N LEU A 471 0.96 31.53 26.42
CA LEU A 471 2.09 32.47 26.43
C LEU A 471 2.64 32.75 27.84
N ALA A 472 2.16 32.07 28.89
CA ALA A 472 2.53 32.29 30.28
C ALA A 472 2.40 33.78 30.74
N ILE A 473 1.35 34.48 30.26
CA ILE A 473 1.15 35.89 30.57
C ILE A 473 0.75 36.06 32.02
N PRO A 474 1.29 37.08 32.76
CA PRO A 474 0.99 37.31 34.14
C PRO A 474 -0.52 37.54 34.39
N LYS A 475 -1.05 37.00 35.50
CA LYS A 475 -2.43 37.24 35.92
C LYS A 475 -2.69 38.72 36.08
N GLY A 476 -3.75 39.22 35.48
CA GLY A 476 -4.13 40.65 35.54
C GLY A 476 -3.83 41.44 34.26
N TYR A 477 -3.08 40.93 33.31
CA TYR A 477 -2.93 41.53 31.99
C TYR A 477 -4.12 41.12 31.10
N TYR A 478 -4.93 42.09 30.69
CA TYR A 478 -6.08 41.89 29.79
C TYR A 478 -5.90 42.75 28.53
N PRO A 479 -5.29 42.22 27.50
CA PRO A 479 -5.12 42.96 26.25
C PRO A 479 -6.49 43.22 25.58
N PRO A 480 -6.60 44.28 24.77
CA PRO A 480 -7.82 44.58 24.03
C PRO A 480 -8.25 43.43 23.15
N ARG A 481 -9.56 43.14 23.12
CA ARG A 481 -10.19 42.03 22.39
C ARG A 481 -10.56 42.37 20.93
N LYS A 482 -10.57 43.67 20.58
CA LYS A 482 -10.84 44.19 19.24
C LYS A 482 -9.62 44.92 18.73
N LEU A 483 -9.27 44.69 17.45
CA LEU A 483 -8.14 45.33 16.82
C LEU A 483 -8.27 46.88 16.82
N SER A 484 -9.48 47.39 16.64
CA SER A 484 -9.77 48.84 16.69
C SER A 484 -9.44 49.51 18.05
N ASN A 485 -9.36 48.75 19.11
CA ASN A 485 -9.08 49.24 20.47
C ASN A 485 -7.61 49.11 20.85
N ILE A 486 -6.75 48.63 19.94
CA ILE A 486 -5.32 48.49 20.16
C ILE A 486 -4.58 49.69 19.55
N ASN A 487 -3.72 50.30 20.36
CA ASN A 487 -2.82 51.33 19.82
C ASN A 487 -1.88 50.71 18.77
N PRO A 488 -1.82 51.23 17.55
CA PRO A 488 -0.95 50.71 16.50
C PRO A 488 0.54 50.67 16.83
N ARG A 489 0.97 51.38 17.87
CA ARG A 489 2.34 51.41 18.40
C ARG A 489 2.59 50.38 19.53
N ASP A 490 1.52 49.78 20.04
CA ASP A 490 1.63 48.77 21.07
C ASP A 490 1.86 47.38 20.45
N GLU A 491 3.12 47.09 20.14
CA GLU A 491 3.53 45.86 19.51
C GLU A 491 3.14 44.61 20.32
N LYS A 492 3.19 44.69 21.65
CA LYS A 492 2.82 43.56 22.54
C LYS A 492 1.34 43.26 22.49
N ALA A 493 0.49 44.29 22.49
CA ALA A 493 -0.96 44.09 22.37
C ALA A 493 -1.35 43.59 20.96
N LEU A 494 -0.69 44.08 19.91
CA LEU A 494 -0.90 43.59 18.56
C LEU A 494 -0.48 42.11 18.39
N GLU A 495 0.72 41.77 18.87
CA GLU A 495 1.22 40.39 18.86
C GLU A 495 0.27 39.43 19.57
N PHE A 496 -0.17 39.80 20.78
CA PHE A 496 -1.12 39.00 21.55
C PHE A 496 -2.46 38.86 20.80
N TYR A 497 -2.99 39.93 20.22
CA TYR A 497 -4.25 39.88 19.50
C TYR A 497 -4.21 38.95 18.31
N TYR A 498 -3.22 39.10 17.42
CA TYR A 498 -3.09 38.24 16.24
C TYR A 498 -2.81 36.78 16.63
N PHE A 499 -1.98 36.57 17.65
CA PHE A 499 -1.75 35.23 18.18
C PHE A 499 -3.04 34.61 18.71
N ALA A 500 -3.77 35.29 19.60
CA ALA A 500 -5.01 34.78 20.18
C ALA A 500 -6.06 34.50 19.09
N TRP A 501 -6.12 35.31 18.04
CA TRP A 501 -7.04 35.12 16.95
C TRP A 501 -6.68 33.89 16.13
N LEU A 502 -5.44 33.76 15.68
CA LEU A 502 -4.95 32.60 14.91
C LEU A 502 -5.07 31.31 15.73
N TYR A 503 -4.62 31.35 16.98
CA TYR A 503 -4.66 30.20 17.88
C TYR A 503 -6.09 29.72 18.20
N GLY A 504 -7.04 30.62 18.14
CA GLY A 504 -8.47 30.32 18.34
C GLY A 504 -9.18 29.79 17.13
N ASN A 505 -8.65 30.05 15.94
CA ASN A 505 -9.27 29.73 14.66
C ASN A 505 -8.43 28.72 13.84
N LYS A 506 -7.69 27.84 14.52
CA LYS A 506 -6.86 26.81 13.85
C LYS A 506 -7.67 25.99 12.84
N GLY A 507 -7.02 25.61 11.74
CA GLY A 507 -7.62 24.72 10.73
C GLY A 507 -7.03 24.91 9.34
N VAL A 508 -7.40 24.02 8.43
CA VAL A 508 -6.91 23.98 7.04
C VAL A 508 -7.19 25.29 6.30
N ILE A 509 -8.37 25.90 6.52
CA ILE A 509 -8.78 27.14 5.84
C ILE A 509 -7.86 28.30 6.25
N ILE A 510 -7.54 28.43 7.55
CA ILE A 510 -6.57 29.44 8.02
C ILE A 510 -5.19 29.20 7.40
N GLY A 511 -4.73 27.95 7.39
CA GLY A 511 -3.45 27.58 6.77
C GLY A 511 -3.41 27.99 5.30
N ARG A 512 -4.48 27.74 4.55
CA ARG A 512 -4.59 28.12 3.15
C ARG A 512 -4.57 29.64 2.96
N SER A 513 -5.37 30.39 3.70
CA SER A 513 -5.39 31.85 3.62
C SER A 513 -4.02 32.46 3.97
N LEU A 514 -3.33 31.93 4.99
CA LEU A 514 -1.95 32.31 5.28
C LEU A 514 -1.03 32.09 4.09
N ALA A 515 -1.13 30.93 3.43
CA ALA A 515 -0.31 30.61 2.28
C ALA A 515 -0.59 31.51 1.06
N ASP A 516 -1.84 31.94 0.89
CA ASP A 516 -2.27 32.80 -0.22
C ASP A 516 -1.82 34.27 -0.03
N HIS A 517 -1.72 34.73 1.24
CA HIS A 517 -1.35 36.12 1.53
C HIS A 517 0.14 36.32 1.86
N LEU A 518 0.83 35.33 2.45
CA LEU A 518 2.23 35.48 2.83
C LEU A 518 3.18 35.33 1.64
N GLY A 519 3.80 36.44 1.24
CA GLY A 519 4.90 36.40 0.28
C GLY A 519 6.17 35.78 0.88
N LYS A 520 7.13 35.46 0.03
CA LYS A 520 8.39 34.75 0.37
C LYS A 520 9.10 35.29 1.61
N ASP A 521 9.14 36.61 1.77
CA ASP A 521 9.86 37.25 2.88
C ASP A 521 9.12 37.12 4.22
N PHE A 522 7.85 36.76 4.22
CA PHE A 522 7.01 36.65 5.41
C PHE A 522 6.80 35.22 5.87
N ILE A 523 7.29 34.23 5.11
CA ILE A 523 7.26 32.84 5.55
C ILE A 523 8.23 32.67 6.72
N PRO A 524 7.79 32.07 7.85
CA PRO A 524 8.66 31.84 9.01
C PRO A 524 9.90 31.00 8.66
N SER A 525 11.04 31.36 9.26
CA SER A 525 12.31 30.73 8.94
C SER A 525 12.35 29.24 9.27
N ALA A 526 11.66 28.81 10.31
CA ALA A 526 11.49 27.40 10.66
C ALA A 526 10.86 26.60 9.52
N PHE A 527 9.79 27.15 8.91
CA PHE A 527 9.06 26.47 7.83
C PHE A 527 9.89 26.38 6.56
N VAL A 528 10.64 27.43 6.24
CA VAL A 528 11.60 27.44 5.12
C VAL A 528 12.67 26.34 5.32
N ARG A 529 13.18 26.19 6.54
CA ARG A 529 14.17 25.12 6.87
C ARG A 529 13.58 23.73 6.67
N VAL A 530 12.35 23.49 7.13
CA VAL A 530 11.65 22.20 6.97
C VAL A 530 11.45 21.86 5.49
N ILE A 531 10.90 22.81 4.71
CA ILE A 531 10.66 22.61 3.28
C ILE A 531 11.97 22.34 2.52
N LYS A 532 13.04 23.10 2.78
CA LYS A 532 14.35 22.88 2.16
C LYS A 532 14.97 21.55 2.56
N ALA A 533 14.87 21.18 3.83
CA ALA A 533 15.39 19.89 4.31
C ALA A 533 14.66 18.71 3.64
N ALA A 534 13.33 18.83 3.42
CA ALA A 534 12.59 17.81 2.71
C ALA A 534 13.02 17.68 1.24
N VAL A 535 13.29 18.80 0.56
CA VAL A 535 13.86 18.80 -0.80
C VAL A 535 15.23 18.12 -0.79
N GLU A 536 16.12 18.51 0.12
CA GLU A 536 17.47 17.94 0.20
C GLU A 536 17.46 16.41 0.39
N VAL A 537 16.58 15.89 1.26
CA VAL A 537 16.53 14.44 1.48
C VAL A 537 15.78 13.69 0.36
N SER A 538 14.91 14.36 -0.39
CA SER A 538 14.21 13.75 -1.54
C SER A 538 15.10 13.60 -2.78
N GLU A 539 16.18 14.38 -2.89
CA GLU A 539 17.15 14.35 -4.00
C GLU A 539 18.32 13.36 -3.76
N ARG A 540 18.44 12.85 -2.54
CA ARG A 540 19.42 11.81 -2.18
C ARG A 540 18.97 10.43 -2.65
#